data_d45f5ecade1636582597a7842fd30c33
#
_entry.id   d45f5ecade1636582597a7842fd30c33
#
_cell.length_a   1.000
_cell.length_b   1.000
_cell.length_c   1.000
_cell.angle_alpha   90.00
_cell.angle_beta   90.00
_cell.angle_gamma   90.00
#
_symmetry.space_group_name_H-M   'P 1'
#
loop_
_entity.id
_entity.type
_entity.pdbx_description
1 polymer ?
#
loop_
_entity_poly.entity_id
_entity_poly.type
_entity_poly.pdbx_seq_one_letter_code
_entity_poly.pdbx_strand_id
1 'polypeptide(L)'
;MYKRQAQTFLHLTTHDLDALSLMQRLRRVGEALHASLPPAAAYRSRLDVLRALAPRINNRFVTLVLPEYVARYGLDDFEASMQALRDFTVYGSSEFGVRPFLRQDLARGMRFMLDWSSDGDEHVRRLASEGSRPRLPWSFRLEALVADPGPTRALLDNLRADDSLYVRKSVANHLNDIAKDHEDYLLAWLQEWAVGERSVSDPRTNRTDWIIRHGLRTLVKRGDARALALLGAHPAPQVRVAAAEATPSHLALGEHLGLSLTLESTAAAG
;
A
#
# COMPACT_ATOMS: atom_id res chain seq x y z
N MET A 1 -2.82 38.77 -18.25
CA MET A 1 -3.49 37.47 -18.27
C MET A 1 -3.08 36.59 -17.08
N TYR A 2 -1.81 36.27 -16.86
CA TYR A 2 -1.34 35.40 -15.76
C TYR A 2 -1.66 35.87 -14.34
N LYS A 3 -1.54 37.15 -14.02
CA LYS A 3 -1.86 37.69 -12.68
C LYS A 3 -3.32 37.47 -12.29
N ARG A 4 -4.26 37.59 -13.24
CA ARG A 4 -5.69 37.39 -12.99
C ARG A 4 -5.99 35.87 -12.76
N GLN A 5 -5.32 34.98 -13.49
CA GLN A 5 -5.46 33.52 -13.30
C GLN A 5 -4.92 33.09 -11.92
N ALA A 6 -3.76 33.62 -11.50
CA ALA A 6 -3.19 33.34 -10.20
C ALA A 6 -4.10 33.81 -9.04
N GLN A 7 -4.69 35.02 -9.16
CA GLN A 7 -5.65 35.54 -8.17
C GLN A 7 -6.92 34.69 -8.09
N THR A 8 -7.46 34.28 -9.25
CA THR A 8 -8.63 33.39 -9.31
C THR A 8 -8.32 32.03 -8.66
N PHE A 9 -7.16 31.44 -8.97
CA PHE A 9 -6.73 30.18 -8.35
C PHE A 9 -6.63 30.31 -6.83
N LEU A 10 -5.96 31.35 -6.32
CA LEU A 10 -5.83 31.58 -4.89
C LEU A 10 -7.19 31.76 -4.21
N HIS A 11 -8.08 32.58 -4.80
CA HIS A 11 -9.42 32.80 -4.25
C HIS A 11 -10.21 31.48 -4.18
N LEU A 12 -10.25 30.71 -5.26
CA LEU A 12 -10.95 29.41 -5.31
C LEU A 12 -10.37 28.39 -4.32
N THR A 13 -9.06 28.42 -4.09
CA THR A 13 -8.39 27.49 -3.20
C THR A 13 -8.61 27.83 -1.73
N THR A 14 -8.59 29.13 -1.36
CA THR A 14 -8.59 29.57 0.03
C THR A 14 -9.99 29.84 0.59
N HIS A 15 -11.00 29.99 -0.27
CA HIS A 15 -12.39 30.22 0.17
C HIS A 15 -12.88 29.06 1.04
N ASP A 16 -13.32 29.38 2.26
CA ASP A 16 -13.86 28.45 3.26
C ASP A 16 -12.94 27.24 3.58
N LEU A 17 -11.62 27.39 3.40
CA LEU A 17 -10.66 26.30 3.56
C LEU A 17 -10.69 25.70 4.98
N ASP A 18 -10.94 26.52 6.01
CA ASP A 18 -10.95 26.09 7.40
C ASP A 18 -12.14 25.17 7.74
N ALA A 19 -13.23 25.27 7.00
CA ALA A 19 -14.40 24.40 7.13
C ALA A 19 -14.19 23.01 6.50
N LEU A 20 -13.11 22.80 5.74
CA LEU A 20 -12.85 21.59 4.98
C LEU A 20 -11.93 20.64 5.74
N SER A 21 -12.25 19.33 5.70
CA SER A 21 -11.32 18.27 6.09
C SER A 21 -10.11 18.22 5.16
N LEU A 22 -9.01 17.57 5.59
CA LEU A 22 -7.76 17.51 4.85
C LEU A 22 -7.94 17.03 3.40
N MET A 23 -8.69 15.96 3.18
CA MET A 23 -8.94 15.43 1.83
C MET A 23 -9.86 16.33 0.99
N GLN A 24 -10.79 17.05 1.63
CA GLN A 24 -11.61 18.05 0.94
C GLN A 24 -10.76 19.25 0.51
N ARG A 25 -9.79 19.67 1.33
CA ARG A 25 -8.82 20.72 0.94
C ARG A 25 -8.02 20.31 -0.29
N LEU A 26 -7.54 19.08 -0.33
CA LEU A 26 -6.82 18.53 -1.49
C LEU A 26 -7.68 18.59 -2.77
N ARG A 27 -8.94 18.15 -2.68
CA ARG A 27 -9.91 18.21 -3.79
C ARG A 27 -10.18 19.63 -4.22
N ARG A 28 -10.34 20.56 -3.30
CA ARG A 28 -10.55 21.99 -3.58
C ARG A 28 -9.39 22.57 -4.41
N VAL A 29 -8.14 22.22 -4.04
CA VAL A 29 -6.97 22.64 -4.85
C VAL A 29 -7.03 22.06 -6.26
N GLY A 30 -7.40 20.79 -6.43
CA GLY A 30 -7.58 20.14 -7.73
C GLY A 30 -8.67 20.82 -8.58
N GLU A 31 -9.80 21.19 -7.98
CA GLU A 31 -10.91 21.92 -8.62
C GLU A 31 -10.48 23.33 -9.07
N ALA A 32 -9.79 24.05 -8.17
CA ALA A 32 -9.26 25.39 -8.49
C ALA A 32 -8.22 25.33 -9.62
N LEU A 33 -7.39 24.28 -9.63
CA LEU A 33 -6.43 24.02 -10.71
C LEU A 33 -7.16 23.76 -12.02
N HIS A 34 -8.20 22.92 -12.02
CA HIS A 34 -9.01 22.64 -13.20
C HIS A 34 -9.66 23.91 -13.77
N ALA A 35 -10.25 24.73 -12.91
CA ALA A 35 -10.89 25.98 -13.29
C ALA A 35 -9.90 27.04 -13.83
N SER A 36 -8.62 26.93 -13.44
CA SER A 36 -7.56 27.84 -13.86
C SER A 36 -6.87 27.44 -15.16
N LEU A 37 -7.03 26.19 -15.59
CA LEU A 37 -6.53 25.72 -16.87
C LEU A 37 -7.44 26.18 -18.02
N PRO A 38 -6.91 26.39 -19.26
CA PRO A 38 -7.72 26.83 -20.39
C PRO A 38 -8.91 25.89 -20.61
N PRO A 39 -10.16 26.39 -20.66
CA PRO A 39 -11.37 25.55 -20.80
C PRO A 39 -11.37 24.71 -22.08
N ALA A 40 -10.85 25.29 -23.18
CA ALA A 40 -10.78 24.62 -24.49
C ALA A 40 -9.59 23.65 -24.63
N ALA A 41 -8.70 23.56 -23.65
CA ALA A 41 -7.57 22.63 -23.72
C ALA A 41 -8.06 21.20 -23.58
N ALA A 42 -7.62 20.32 -24.52
CA ALA A 42 -7.85 18.88 -24.40
C ALA A 42 -7.26 18.31 -23.10
N TYR A 43 -7.86 17.25 -22.57
CA TYR A 43 -7.42 16.64 -21.32
C TYR A 43 -5.91 16.31 -21.32
N ARG A 44 -5.40 15.72 -22.42
CA ARG A 44 -3.96 15.39 -22.54
C ARG A 44 -3.04 16.60 -22.42
N SER A 45 -3.42 17.72 -23.05
CA SER A 45 -2.65 18.98 -22.92
C SER A 45 -2.65 19.52 -21.48
N ARG A 46 -3.72 19.29 -20.72
CA ARG A 46 -3.76 19.61 -19.29
C ARG A 46 -2.81 18.71 -18.50
N LEU A 47 -2.73 17.42 -18.83
CA LEU A 47 -1.75 16.50 -18.20
C LEU A 47 -0.31 16.98 -18.44
N ASP A 48 0.02 17.52 -19.60
CA ASP A 48 1.37 18.05 -19.88
C ASP A 48 1.71 19.25 -18.98
N VAL A 49 0.73 20.12 -18.73
CA VAL A 49 0.89 21.21 -17.76
C VAL A 49 1.13 20.65 -16.34
N LEU A 50 0.39 19.63 -15.94
CA LEU A 50 0.55 18.99 -14.63
C LEU A 50 1.92 18.30 -14.49
N ARG A 51 2.40 17.64 -15.56
CA ARG A 51 3.76 17.08 -15.61
C ARG A 51 4.84 18.14 -15.43
N ALA A 52 4.68 19.30 -16.07
CA ALA A 52 5.60 20.43 -15.90
C ALA A 52 5.53 21.06 -14.52
N LEU A 53 4.39 20.96 -13.83
CA LEU A 53 4.17 21.47 -12.48
C LEU A 53 4.74 20.52 -11.41
N ALA A 54 4.64 19.20 -11.60
CA ALA A 54 4.98 18.19 -10.59
C ALA A 54 6.36 18.41 -9.92
N PRO A 55 7.48 18.60 -10.66
CA PRO A 55 8.81 18.79 -10.07
C PRO A 55 8.98 20.14 -9.34
N ARG A 56 8.02 21.05 -9.47
CA ARG A 56 8.05 22.39 -8.85
C ARG A 56 7.31 22.44 -7.50
N ILE A 57 6.61 21.39 -7.15
CA ILE A 57 5.90 21.29 -5.87
C ILE A 57 6.84 20.70 -4.82
N ASN A 58 7.28 21.53 -3.87
CA ASN A 58 8.25 21.15 -2.83
C ASN A 58 7.64 20.44 -1.61
N ASN A 59 6.41 19.92 -1.73
CA ASN A 59 5.72 19.25 -0.62
C ASN A 59 5.03 17.99 -1.12
N ARG A 60 5.48 16.82 -0.63
CA ARG A 60 4.97 15.51 -1.05
C ARG A 60 3.47 15.31 -0.79
N PHE A 61 2.91 15.95 0.22
CA PHE A 61 1.47 15.88 0.47
C PHE A 61 0.69 16.71 -0.56
N VAL A 62 1.18 17.90 -0.88
CA VAL A 62 0.54 18.77 -1.88
C VAL A 62 0.58 18.15 -3.27
N THR A 63 1.62 17.36 -3.61
CA THR A 63 1.68 16.66 -4.90
C THR A 63 0.54 15.66 -5.12
N LEU A 64 -0.12 15.19 -4.05
CA LEU A 64 -1.31 14.33 -4.16
C LEU A 64 -2.47 14.98 -4.93
N VAL A 65 -2.44 16.29 -5.12
CA VAL A 65 -3.42 17.00 -5.94
C VAL A 65 -3.37 16.55 -7.40
N LEU A 66 -2.20 16.11 -7.91
CA LEU A 66 -2.02 15.68 -9.29
C LEU A 66 -2.73 14.34 -9.57
N PRO A 67 -2.50 13.26 -8.80
CA PRO A 67 -3.27 12.03 -8.98
C PRO A 67 -4.76 12.19 -8.64
N GLU A 68 -5.14 13.07 -7.68
CA GLU A 68 -6.55 13.38 -7.42
C GLU A 68 -7.22 14.07 -8.63
N TYR A 69 -6.50 14.98 -9.30
CA TYR A 69 -6.96 15.61 -10.55
C TYR A 69 -7.23 14.55 -11.62
N VAL A 70 -6.29 13.63 -11.83
CA VAL A 70 -6.44 12.54 -12.81
C VAL A 70 -7.62 11.64 -12.48
N ALA A 71 -7.77 11.25 -11.22
CA ALA A 71 -8.89 10.43 -10.74
C ALA A 71 -10.26 11.07 -11.01
N ARG A 72 -10.33 12.41 -10.93
CA ARG A 72 -11.58 13.16 -11.06
C ARG A 72 -11.94 13.49 -12.50
N TYR A 73 -10.96 13.81 -13.34
CA TYR A 73 -11.18 14.37 -14.67
C TYR A 73 -10.70 13.47 -15.82
N GLY A 74 -10.12 12.31 -15.52
CA GLY A 74 -9.44 11.49 -16.50
C GLY A 74 -10.07 10.15 -16.82
N LEU A 75 -11.23 9.82 -16.27
CA LEU A 75 -11.84 8.49 -16.44
C LEU A 75 -12.17 8.15 -17.90
N ASP A 76 -12.42 9.16 -18.74
CA ASP A 76 -12.74 8.98 -20.15
C ASP A 76 -11.50 8.71 -21.02
N ASP A 77 -10.29 9.02 -20.54
CA ASP A 77 -9.02 8.73 -21.24
C ASP A 77 -8.13 7.84 -20.36
N PHE A 78 -8.52 6.58 -20.27
CA PHE A 78 -7.95 5.60 -19.34
C PHE A 78 -6.43 5.47 -19.49
N GLU A 79 -5.91 5.26 -20.72
CA GLU A 79 -4.48 5.07 -20.95
C GLU A 79 -3.66 6.30 -20.58
N ALA A 80 -4.06 7.48 -21.04
CA ALA A 80 -3.32 8.71 -20.74
C ALA A 80 -3.34 9.01 -19.26
N SER A 81 -4.44 8.67 -18.57
CA SER A 81 -4.60 8.83 -17.13
C SER A 81 -3.72 7.87 -16.34
N MET A 82 -3.72 6.57 -16.68
CA MET A 82 -2.85 5.60 -16.03
C MET A 82 -1.38 5.97 -16.20
N GLN A 83 -0.96 6.39 -17.41
CA GLN A 83 0.40 6.86 -17.64
C GLN A 83 0.73 8.11 -16.81
N ALA A 84 -0.19 9.07 -16.69
CA ALA A 84 0.02 10.24 -15.83
C ALA A 84 0.12 9.87 -14.35
N LEU A 85 -0.67 8.90 -13.87
CA LEU A 85 -0.59 8.40 -12.49
C LEU A 85 0.76 7.71 -12.19
N ARG A 86 1.30 6.97 -13.19
CA ARG A 86 2.66 6.44 -13.11
C ARG A 86 3.69 7.57 -12.99
N ASP A 87 3.59 8.60 -13.84
CA ASP A 87 4.52 9.73 -13.84
C ASP A 87 4.48 10.52 -12.53
N PHE A 88 3.29 10.70 -11.93
CA PHE A 88 3.11 11.49 -10.72
C PHE A 88 3.49 10.76 -9.43
N THR A 89 3.50 9.42 -9.42
CA THR A 89 3.76 8.65 -8.20
C THR A 89 5.14 8.90 -7.60
N VAL A 90 6.12 9.27 -8.40
CA VAL A 90 7.50 9.55 -7.95
C VAL A 90 7.60 10.84 -7.12
N TYR A 91 6.67 11.77 -7.28
CA TYR A 91 6.63 13.04 -6.56
C TYR A 91 5.84 12.96 -5.24
N GLY A 92 4.91 12.02 -5.14
CA GLY A 92 4.05 11.83 -3.97
C GLY A 92 3.61 10.38 -3.83
N SER A 93 2.39 10.10 -4.16
CA SER A 93 1.85 8.75 -4.39
C SER A 93 0.56 8.84 -5.20
N SER A 94 0.40 7.93 -6.15
CA SER A 94 -0.83 7.83 -6.95
C SER A 94 -1.77 6.72 -6.46
N GLU A 95 -1.54 6.14 -5.29
CA GLU A 95 -2.30 4.99 -4.76
C GLU A 95 -3.80 5.22 -4.66
N PHE A 96 -4.23 6.44 -4.36
CA PHE A 96 -5.65 6.79 -4.37
C PHE A 96 -6.17 7.05 -5.78
N GLY A 97 -5.33 7.66 -6.61
CA GLY A 97 -5.68 8.09 -7.97
C GLY A 97 -5.95 6.94 -8.94
N VAL A 98 -5.28 5.78 -8.78
CA VAL A 98 -5.48 4.60 -9.64
C VAL A 98 -6.78 3.85 -9.34
N ARG A 99 -7.33 3.97 -8.14
CA ARG A 99 -8.44 3.13 -7.68
C ARG A 99 -9.75 3.36 -8.43
N PRO A 100 -10.16 4.58 -8.82
CA PRO A 100 -11.32 4.78 -9.70
C PRO A 100 -11.20 4.02 -11.02
N PHE A 101 -10.00 3.95 -11.62
CA PHE A 101 -9.74 3.21 -12.85
C PHE A 101 -9.83 1.69 -12.64
N LEU A 102 -9.26 1.17 -11.53
CA LEU A 102 -9.39 -0.23 -11.14
C LEU A 102 -10.85 -0.63 -10.88
N ARG A 103 -11.66 0.28 -10.35
CA ARG A 103 -13.10 0.05 -10.14
C ARG A 103 -13.89 0.12 -11.45
N GLN A 104 -13.49 0.98 -12.38
CA GLN A 104 -14.15 1.13 -13.68
C GLN A 104 -13.92 -0.09 -14.58
N ASP A 105 -12.67 -0.55 -14.68
CA ASP A 105 -12.26 -1.72 -15.48
C ASP A 105 -11.08 -2.41 -14.79
N LEU A 106 -11.40 -3.39 -13.94
CA LEU A 106 -10.40 -4.10 -13.15
C LEU A 106 -9.39 -4.82 -14.06
N ALA A 107 -9.87 -5.52 -15.08
CA ALA A 107 -8.99 -6.31 -15.93
C ALA A 107 -7.98 -5.44 -16.69
N ARG A 108 -8.43 -4.29 -17.20
CA ARG A 108 -7.58 -3.32 -17.87
C ARG A 108 -6.59 -2.66 -16.89
N GLY A 109 -7.08 -2.24 -15.74
CA GLY A 109 -6.23 -1.63 -14.69
C GLY A 109 -5.17 -2.59 -14.17
N MET A 110 -5.52 -3.87 -13.94
CA MET A 110 -4.56 -4.87 -13.46
C MET A 110 -3.46 -5.19 -14.47
N ARG A 111 -3.67 -5.00 -15.79
CA ARG A 111 -2.56 -5.09 -16.76
C ARG A 111 -1.51 -4.02 -16.52
N PHE A 112 -1.91 -2.77 -16.24
CA PHE A 112 -0.98 -1.71 -15.85
C PHE A 112 -0.27 -2.03 -14.54
N MET A 113 -0.99 -2.54 -13.53
CA MET A 113 -0.38 -2.91 -12.25
C MET A 113 0.66 -4.02 -12.42
N LEU A 114 0.37 -5.03 -13.24
CA LEU A 114 1.31 -6.12 -13.54
C LEU A 114 2.57 -5.59 -14.26
N ASP A 115 2.41 -4.75 -15.27
CA ASP A 115 3.52 -4.12 -15.98
C ASP A 115 4.39 -3.29 -15.02
N TRP A 116 3.76 -2.45 -14.19
CA TRP A 116 4.45 -1.60 -13.22
C TRP A 116 5.15 -2.37 -12.09
N SER A 117 4.75 -3.61 -11.82
CA SER A 117 5.45 -4.46 -10.84
C SER A 117 6.89 -4.80 -11.25
N SER A 118 7.24 -4.61 -12.53
CA SER A 118 8.58 -4.82 -13.06
C SER A 118 9.29 -3.51 -13.44
N ASP A 119 8.74 -2.35 -13.07
CA ASP A 119 9.33 -1.04 -13.39
C ASP A 119 10.67 -0.81 -12.70
N GLY A 120 11.58 -0.05 -13.33
CA GLY A 120 12.86 0.31 -12.75
C GLY A 120 12.76 1.19 -11.50
N ASP A 121 11.68 2.00 -11.38
CA ASP A 121 11.45 2.92 -10.26
C ASP A 121 10.68 2.24 -9.12
N GLU A 122 11.22 2.29 -7.90
CA GLU A 122 10.59 1.69 -6.72
C GLU A 122 9.23 2.30 -6.37
N HIS A 123 9.00 3.59 -6.66
CA HIS A 123 7.72 4.23 -6.42
C HIS A 123 6.64 3.67 -7.34
N VAL A 124 6.99 3.33 -8.58
CA VAL A 124 6.08 2.71 -9.56
C VAL A 124 5.80 1.26 -9.16
N ARG A 125 6.84 0.47 -8.82
CA ARG A 125 6.64 -0.90 -8.30
C ARG A 125 5.79 -0.92 -7.02
N ARG A 126 6.03 0.03 -6.12
CA ARG A 126 5.20 0.19 -4.91
C ARG A 126 3.77 0.56 -5.26
N LEU A 127 3.52 1.45 -6.24
CA LEU A 127 2.19 1.81 -6.70
C LEU A 127 1.42 0.59 -7.20
N ALA A 128 2.07 -0.31 -7.94
CA ALA A 128 1.45 -1.55 -8.41
C ALA A 128 0.84 -2.36 -7.25
N SER A 129 1.58 -2.53 -6.16
CA SER A 129 1.09 -3.23 -4.98
C SER A 129 0.10 -2.39 -4.16
N GLU A 130 0.44 -1.14 -3.83
CA GLU A 130 -0.35 -0.33 -2.88
C GLU A 130 -1.69 0.12 -3.48
N GLY A 131 -1.69 0.53 -4.77
CA GLY A 131 -2.89 0.99 -5.46
C GLY A 131 -3.94 -0.11 -5.64
N SER A 132 -3.50 -1.35 -5.80
CA SER A 132 -4.35 -2.53 -5.97
C SER A 132 -4.72 -3.25 -4.65
N ARG A 133 -4.33 -2.72 -3.48
CA ARG A 133 -4.72 -3.31 -2.20
C ARG A 133 -6.25 -3.38 -2.07
N PRO A 134 -6.82 -4.54 -1.67
CA PRO A 134 -8.26 -4.68 -1.47
C PRO A 134 -8.82 -3.65 -0.47
N ARG A 135 -8.06 -3.38 0.61
CA ARG A 135 -8.50 -2.60 1.79
C ARG A 135 -7.53 -1.47 2.12
N LEU A 136 -7.21 -0.62 1.13
CA LEU A 136 -6.31 0.52 1.33
C LEU A 136 -6.91 1.51 2.34
N PRO A 137 -6.19 1.87 3.43
CA PRO A 137 -6.62 2.91 4.36
C PRO A 137 -6.89 4.25 3.66
N TRP A 138 -7.90 4.99 4.14
CA TRP A 138 -8.35 6.28 3.62
C TRP A 138 -8.95 6.26 2.22
N SER A 139 -9.11 5.09 1.62
CA SER A 139 -9.76 4.92 0.32
C SER A 139 -10.95 3.96 0.42
N PHE A 140 -11.77 3.92 -0.61
CA PHE A 140 -12.82 2.90 -0.73
C PHE A 140 -12.18 1.52 -0.98
N ARG A 141 -12.89 0.46 -0.62
CA ARG A 141 -12.48 -0.92 -0.93
C ARG A 141 -12.60 -1.20 -2.42
N LEU A 142 -11.72 -2.04 -2.94
CA LEU A 142 -11.89 -2.66 -4.25
C LEU A 142 -12.64 -3.97 -4.06
N GLU A 143 -13.98 -3.91 -4.06
CA GLU A 143 -14.82 -5.04 -3.69
C GLU A 143 -14.56 -6.28 -4.56
N ALA A 144 -14.24 -6.09 -5.85
CA ALA A 144 -13.86 -7.19 -6.72
C ALA A 144 -12.59 -7.92 -6.25
N LEU A 145 -11.58 -7.19 -5.73
CA LEU A 145 -10.35 -7.76 -5.16
C LEU A 145 -10.53 -8.27 -3.72
N VAL A 146 -11.54 -7.76 -3.00
CA VAL A 146 -11.96 -8.33 -1.72
C VAL A 146 -12.66 -9.68 -1.96
N ALA A 147 -13.45 -9.80 -3.01
CA ALA A 147 -14.15 -11.05 -3.36
C ALA A 147 -13.21 -12.10 -3.97
N ASP A 148 -12.26 -11.67 -4.82
CA ASP A 148 -11.27 -12.54 -5.46
C ASP A 148 -9.91 -11.82 -5.53
N PRO A 149 -8.91 -12.21 -4.72
CA PRO A 149 -7.56 -11.65 -4.76
C PRO A 149 -6.70 -12.19 -5.92
N GLY A 150 -7.17 -13.21 -6.64
CA GLY A 150 -6.44 -13.87 -7.73
C GLY A 150 -5.79 -12.93 -8.74
N PRO A 151 -6.47 -11.87 -9.21
CA PRO A 151 -5.88 -10.91 -10.15
C PRO A 151 -4.60 -10.21 -9.65
N THR A 152 -4.36 -10.17 -8.34
CA THR A 152 -3.16 -9.52 -7.76
C THR A 152 -1.96 -10.47 -7.65
N ARG A 153 -2.17 -11.78 -7.82
CA ARG A 153 -1.14 -12.80 -7.57
C ARG A 153 0.13 -12.56 -8.37
N ALA A 154 0.03 -12.44 -9.70
CA ALA A 154 1.19 -12.32 -10.57
C ALA A 154 2.06 -11.10 -10.25
N LEU A 155 1.44 -9.93 -9.95
CA LEU A 155 2.20 -8.74 -9.58
C LEU A 155 2.90 -8.89 -8.23
N LEU A 156 2.27 -9.55 -7.25
CA LEU A 156 2.87 -9.77 -5.92
C LEU A 156 3.97 -10.84 -5.99
N ASP A 157 3.83 -11.85 -6.86
CA ASP A 157 4.90 -12.82 -7.16
C ASP A 157 6.14 -12.13 -7.74
N ASN A 158 5.97 -11.13 -8.63
CA ASN A 158 7.08 -10.33 -9.14
C ASN A 158 7.79 -9.54 -8.03
N LEU A 159 7.04 -9.06 -7.03
CA LEU A 159 7.53 -8.20 -5.95
C LEU A 159 7.97 -8.95 -4.68
N ARG A 160 7.86 -10.29 -4.64
CA ARG A 160 8.07 -11.10 -3.43
C ARG A 160 9.46 -11.00 -2.81
N ALA A 161 10.47 -10.60 -3.58
CA ALA A 161 11.84 -10.44 -3.14
C ALA A 161 12.42 -9.06 -3.54
N ASP A 162 11.58 -8.04 -3.69
CA ASP A 162 12.00 -6.69 -4.08
C ASP A 162 13.10 -6.16 -3.16
N ASP A 163 14.12 -5.50 -3.72
CA ASP A 163 15.24 -4.94 -2.95
C ASP A 163 14.86 -3.68 -2.18
N SER A 164 13.80 -2.98 -2.57
CA SER A 164 13.29 -1.85 -1.81
C SER A 164 12.45 -2.29 -0.61
N LEU A 165 12.84 -1.86 0.58
CA LEU A 165 12.02 -2.07 1.78
C LEU A 165 10.67 -1.34 1.68
N TYR A 166 10.61 -0.25 0.94
CA TYR A 166 9.39 0.53 0.70
C TYR A 166 8.36 -0.30 -0.08
N VAL A 167 8.81 -1.01 -1.11
CA VAL A 167 7.99 -1.95 -1.88
C VAL A 167 7.58 -3.14 -1.02
N ARG A 168 8.53 -3.80 -0.33
CA ARG A 168 8.23 -4.96 0.53
C ARG A 168 7.20 -4.67 1.61
N LYS A 169 7.23 -3.47 2.22
CA LYS A 169 6.19 -3.04 3.17
C LYS A 169 4.81 -2.99 2.54
N SER A 170 4.71 -2.51 1.31
CA SER A 170 3.45 -2.49 0.57
C SER A 170 2.93 -3.90 0.28
N VAL A 171 3.80 -4.78 -0.23
CA VAL A 171 3.47 -6.20 -0.48
C VAL A 171 2.98 -6.88 0.80
N ALA A 172 3.70 -6.73 1.91
CA ALA A 172 3.30 -7.31 3.20
C ALA A 172 1.94 -6.79 3.70
N ASN A 173 1.65 -5.50 3.49
CA ASN A 173 0.34 -4.92 3.81
C ASN A 173 -0.77 -5.47 2.90
N HIS A 174 -0.48 -5.67 1.63
CA HIS A 174 -1.40 -6.24 0.66
C HIS A 174 -1.77 -7.68 1.04
N LEU A 175 -0.77 -8.54 1.33
CA LEU A 175 -0.99 -9.90 1.81
C LEU A 175 -1.80 -9.91 3.12
N ASN A 176 -1.52 -8.99 4.04
CA ASN A 176 -2.29 -8.87 5.28
C ASN A 176 -3.75 -8.41 5.05
N ASP A 177 -4.02 -7.68 3.97
CA ASP A 177 -5.40 -7.36 3.58
C ASP A 177 -6.10 -8.61 3.03
N ILE A 178 -5.43 -9.40 2.18
CA ILE A 178 -5.94 -10.68 1.65
C ILE A 178 -6.22 -11.68 2.79
N ALA A 179 -5.35 -11.74 3.80
CA ALA A 179 -5.51 -12.62 4.96
C ALA A 179 -6.83 -12.43 5.72
N LYS A 180 -7.47 -11.27 5.60
CA LYS A 180 -8.73 -10.99 6.31
C LYS A 180 -9.94 -11.72 5.75
N ASP A 181 -9.90 -12.02 4.46
CA ASP A 181 -11.04 -12.58 3.72
C ASP A 181 -10.70 -13.95 3.09
N HIS A 182 -9.42 -14.25 2.83
CA HIS A 182 -8.97 -15.44 2.08
C HIS A 182 -7.75 -16.12 2.75
N GLU A 183 -7.88 -16.50 4.01
CA GLU A 183 -6.79 -17.09 4.80
C GLU A 183 -6.21 -18.36 4.16
N ASP A 184 -7.05 -19.31 3.79
CA ASP A 184 -6.63 -20.60 3.24
C ASP A 184 -5.91 -20.42 1.90
N TYR A 185 -6.47 -19.60 1.03
CA TYR A 185 -5.86 -19.23 -0.25
C TYR A 185 -4.47 -18.61 -0.05
N LEU A 186 -4.37 -17.62 0.86
CA LEU A 186 -3.10 -16.94 1.14
C LEU A 186 -2.06 -17.89 1.72
N LEU A 187 -2.41 -18.73 2.69
CA LEU A 187 -1.48 -19.66 3.31
C LEU A 187 -0.94 -20.68 2.31
N ALA A 188 -1.79 -21.24 1.44
CA ALA A 188 -1.37 -22.13 0.37
C ALA A 188 -0.40 -21.42 -0.61
N TRP A 189 -0.71 -20.20 -1.01
CA TRP A 189 0.16 -19.40 -1.88
C TRP A 189 1.51 -19.11 -1.25
N LEU A 190 1.54 -18.64 0.01
CA LEU A 190 2.80 -18.34 0.71
C LEU A 190 3.63 -19.61 1.01
N GLN A 191 3.01 -20.78 1.10
CA GLN A 191 3.74 -22.05 1.17
C GLN A 191 4.57 -22.30 -0.10
N GLU A 192 4.05 -21.93 -1.28
CA GLU A 192 4.81 -22.00 -2.53
C GLU A 192 6.05 -21.09 -2.49
N TRP A 193 5.91 -19.88 -1.94
CA TRP A 193 7.04 -18.95 -1.76
C TRP A 193 8.09 -19.51 -0.78
N ALA A 194 7.64 -20.14 0.32
CA ALA A 194 8.52 -20.67 1.34
C ALA A 194 9.31 -21.92 0.88
N VAL A 195 8.73 -22.74 0.01
CA VAL A 195 9.37 -23.97 -0.50
C VAL A 195 10.32 -23.68 -1.66
N GLY A 196 9.99 -22.71 -2.50
CA GLY A 196 10.70 -22.45 -3.76
C GLY A 196 12.09 -21.82 -3.63
N GLU A 197 12.47 -21.25 -2.48
CA GLU A 197 13.65 -20.37 -2.35
C GLU A 197 14.51 -20.60 -1.09
N ARG A 198 14.44 -21.76 -0.43
CA ARG A 198 15.25 -22.03 0.77
C ARG A 198 16.72 -22.33 0.48
N SER A 199 17.43 -21.35 -0.04
CA SER A 199 18.88 -21.30 0.10
C SER A 199 19.23 -20.28 1.20
N VAL A 200 19.75 -20.75 2.32
CA VAL A 200 20.03 -19.96 3.54
C VAL A 200 21.01 -18.79 3.29
N SER A 201 21.69 -18.78 2.15
CA SER A 201 22.69 -17.77 1.76
C SER A 201 22.23 -16.74 0.73
N ASP A 202 21.01 -16.89 0.16
CA ASP A 202 20.50 -15.92 -0.82
C ASP A 202 19.79 -14.73 -0.14
N PRO A 203 20.25 -13.48 -0.34
CA PRO A 203 19.56 -12.29 0.18
C PRO A 203 18.08 -12.19 -0.23
N ARG A 204 17.68 -12.80 -1.37
CA ARG A 204 16.30 -12.83 -1.84
C ARG A 204 15.41 -13.66 -0.91
N THR A 205 15.89 -14.81 -0.42
CA THR A 205 15.19 -15.64 0.56
C THR A 205 14.86 -14.83 1.82
N ASN A 206 15.82 -14.09 2.36
CA ASN A 206 15.62 -13.23 3.54
C ASN A 206 14.58 -12.13 3.30
N ARG A 207 14.48 -11.61 2.06
CA ARG A 207 13.48 -10.57 1.69
C ARG A 207 12.08 -11.15 1.61
N THR A 208 11.93 -12.33 0.99
CA THR A 208 10.67 -13.06 0.92
C THR A 208 10.19 -13.48 2.30
N ASP A 209 11.06 -14.03 3.14
CA ASP A 209 10.73 -14.41 4.53
C ASP A 209 10.29 -13.19 5.35
N TRP A 210 10.93 -12.05 5.15
CA TRP A 210 10.52 -10.80 5.77
C TRP A 210 9.10 -10.40 5.37
N ILE A 211 8.75 -10.50 4.07
CA ILE A 211 7.41 -10.20 3.56
C ILE A 211 6.38 -11.17 4.15
N ILE A 212 6.67 -12.48 4.15
CA ILE A 212 5.77 -13.52 4.71
C ILE A 212 5.48 -13.21 6.17
N ARG A 213 6.52 -13.01 6.98
CA ARG A 213 6.38 -12.69 8.41
C ARG A 213 5.50 -11.46 8.65
N HIS A 214 5.72 -10.38 7.92
CA HIS A 214 4.96 -9.14 8.07
C HIS A 214 3.55 -9.23 7.48
N GLY A 215 3.36 -9.98 6.39
CA GLY A 215 2.07 -10.24 5.76
C GLY A 215 1.15 -11.06 6.66
N LEU A 216 1.70 -12.04 7.37
CA LEU A 216 0.95 -12.92 8.26
C LEU A 216 0.75 -12.35 9.69
N ARG A 217 1.21 -11.14 10.00
CA ARG A 217 1.20 -10.60 11.37
C ARG A 217 -0.15 -10.65 12.09
N THR A 218 -1.26 -10.52 11.37
CA THR A 218 -2.61 -10.61 11.95
C THR A 218 -2.95 -12.05 12.34
N LEU A 219 -2.63 -13.03 11.48
CA LEU A 219 -2.82 -14.46 11.77
C LEU A 219 -1.92 -14.92 12.91
N VAL A 220 -0.66 -14.49 12.91
CA VAL A 220 0.31 -14.79 13.98
C VAL A 220 -0.17 -14.24 15.34
N LYS A 221 -0.66 -13.00 15.39
CA LYS A 221 -1.22 -12.41 16.62
C LYS A 221 -2.44 -13.15 17.13
N ARG A 222 -3.20 -13.78 16.24
CA ARG A 222 -4.35 -14.62 16.58
C ARG A 222 -3.96 -16.04 17.01
N GLY A 223 -2.68 -16.42 16.87
CA GLY A 223 -2.19 -17.74 17.18
C GLY A 223 -2.55 -18.81 16.12
N ASP A 224 -2.77 -18.42 14.86
CA ASP A 224 -3.06 -19.38 13.79
C ASP A 224 -1.89 -20.35 13.59
N ALA A 225 -2.14 -21.65 13.86
CA ALA A 225 -1.10 -22.67 13.87
C ALA A 225 -0.43 -22.86 12.49
N ARG A 226 -1.17 -22.65 11.40
CA ARG A 226 -0.64 -22.78 10.02
C ARG A 226 0.28 -21.61 9.68
N ALA A 227 -0.10 -20.40 10.07
CA ALA A 227 0.75 -19.21 9.91
C ALA A 227 2.03 -19.33 10.74
N LEU A 228 1.93 -19.84 11.97
CA LEU A 228 3.08 -20.09 12.84
C LEU A 228 3.99 -21.18 12.27
N ALA A 229 3.44 -22.28 11.75
CA ALA A 229 4.20 -23.35 11.10
C ALA A 229 4.96 -22.84 9.87
N LEU A 230 4.36 -21.96 9.06
CA LEU A 230 4.99 -21.33 7.91
C LEU A 230 6.22 -20.48 8.31
N LEU A 231 6.21 -19.92 9.51
CA LEU A 231 7.33 -19.17 10.10
C LEU A 231 8.34 -20.08 10.84
N GLY A 232 8.17 -21.38 10.78
CA GLY A 232 9.07 -22.35 11.40
C GLY A 232 8.77 -22.66 12.87
N ALA A 233 7.63 -22.22 13.41
CA ALA A 233 7.22 -22.58 14.75
C ALA A 233 6.71 -24.04 14.79
N HIS A 234 7.16 -24.80 15.79
CA HIS A 234 6.69 -26.17 15.98
C HIS A 234 5.30 -26.16 16.66
N PRO A 235 4.32 -26.99 16.20
CA PRO A 235 2.96 -26.98 16.76
C PRO A 235 2.90 -27.48 18.21
N ALA A 236 3.89 -28.23 18.64
CA ALA A 236 4.04 -28.70 20.02
C ALA A 236 5.47 -28.40 20.51
N PRO A 237 5.76 -27.15 20.87
CA PRO A 237 7.08 -26.81 21.38
C PRO A 237 7.31 -27.58 22.69
N GLN A 238 8.46 -28.27 22.77
CA GLN A 238 8.85 -28.98 24.00
C GLN A 238 9.37 -27.99 25.05
N VAL A 239 8.50 -27.07 25.44
CA VAL A 239 8.78 -25.99 26.38
C VAL A 239 7.54 -25.77 27.25
N ARG A 240 7.74 -25.60 28.56
CA ARG A 240 6.70 -25.14 29.47
C ARG A 240 7.08 -23.81 30.15
N VAL A 241 6.07 -23.03 30.49
CA VAL A 241 6.26 -21.85 31.31
C VAL A 241 6.35 -22.36 32.77
N ALA A 242 7.51 -22.26 33.39
CA ALA A 242 7.74 -22.67 34.78
C ALA A 242 7.31 -21.57 35.76
N ALA A 243 7.54 -20.31 35.44
CA ALA A 243 7.09 -19.16 36.20
C ALA A 243 6.76 -17.97 35.28
N ALA A 244 5.79 -17.17 35.69
CA ALA A 244 5.42 -15.91 35.07
C ALA A 244 5.14 -14.87 36.16
N GLU A 245 5.87 -13.75 36.14
CA GLU A 245 5.72 -12.67 37.10
C GLU A 245 5.50 -11.34 36.37
N ALA A 246 4.58 -10.55 36.88
CA ALA A 246 4.31 -9.20 36.39
C ALA A 246 4.50 -8.19 37.53
N THR A 247 5.33 -7.18 37.34
CA THR A 247 5.64 -6.17 38.33
C THR A 247 5.61 -4.77 37.74
N PRO A 248 4.88 -3.82 38.37
CA PRO A 248 3.98 -3.98 39.51
C PRO A 248 2.67 -4.67 39.14
N SER A 249 1.90 -5.15 40.15
CA SER A 249 0.60 -5.79 39.97
C SER A 249 -0.53 -4.80 39.57
N HIS A 250 -0.31 -3.50 39.79
CA HIS A 250 -1.21 -2.42 39.46
C HIS A 250 -0.42 -1.32 38.74
N LEU A 251 -0.95 -0.80 37.66
CA LEU A 251 -0.33 0.21 36.81
C LEU A 251 -1.28 1.38 36.56
N ALA A 252 -0.73 2.59 36.64
CA ALA A 252 -1.38 3.77 36.08
C ALA A 252 -0.99 3.95 34.59
N LEU A 253 -1.82 4.70 33.86
CA LEU A 253 -1.56 4.99 32.44
C LEU A 253 -0.19 5.74 32.30
N GLY A 254 0.72 5.18 31.49
CA GLY A 254 2.06 5.74 31.27
C GLY A 254 3.16 5.11 32.13
N GLU A 255 2.85 4.23 33.07
CA GLU A 255 3.85 3.48 33.83
C GLU A 255 4.35 2.25 33.06
N HIS A 256 5.46 1.67 33.52
CA HIS A 256 6.10 0.51 32.91
C HIS A 256 5.73 -0.79 33.64
N LEU A 257 5.36 -1.81 32.85
CA LEU A 257 5.20 -3.19 33.33
C LEU A 257 6.48 -3.99 33.08
N GLY A 258 7.06 -4.57 34.10
CA GLY A 258 8.05 -5.63 33.98
C GLY A 258 7.36 -6.98 33.90
N LEU A 259 7.62 -7.77 32.84
CA LEU A 259 7.17 -9.16 32.71
C LEU A 259 8.38 -10.08 32.71
N SER A 260 8.44 -11.01 33.66
CA SER A 260 9.47 -12.07 33.75
C SER A 260 8.83 -13.42 33.46
N LEU A 261 9.42 -14.17 32.51
CA LEU A 261 8.98 -15.52 32.17
C LEU A 261 10.16 -16.49 32.30
N THR A 262 9.96 -17.55 33.07
CA THR A 262 10.91 -18.68 33.14
C THR A 262 10.38 -19.82 32.26
N LEU A 263 11.15 -20.19 31.24
CA LEU A 263 10.85 -21.28 30.34
C LEU A 263 11.74 -22.48 30.62
N GLU A 264 11.15 -23.66 30.66
CA GLU A 264 11.88 -24.93 30.83
C GLU A 264 11.69 -25.82 29.61
N SER A 265 12.77 -26.43 29.13
CA SER A 265 12.68 -27.46 28.07
C SER A 265 12.06 -28.72 28.67
N THR A 266 11.08 -29.29 27.95
CA THR A 266 10.49 -30.59 28.24
C THR A 266 11.05 -31.67 27.30
N ALA A 267 12.01 -31.33 26.42
CA ALA A 267 12.71 -32.30 25.58
C ALA A 267 13.53 -33.24 26.48
N ALA A 268 13.52 -34.55 26.13
CA ALA A 268 14.46 -35.48 26.77
C ALA A 268 15.90 -35.03 26.47
N ALA A 269 16.74 -35.01 27.49
CA ALA A 269 18.17 -34.76 27.29
C ALA A 269 18.70 -35.87 26.36
N GLY A 270 19.16 -35.50 25.15
CA GLY A 270 19.79 -36.39 24.19
C GLY A 270 21.25 -36.65 24.56
#